data_0659d861823cf74e4f6909efdf1d4e20
#
_entry.id   0659d861823cf74e4f6909efdf1d4e20
#
_cell.length_a   1.000
_cell.length_b   1.000
_cell.length_c   1.000
_cell.angle_alpha   90.00
_cell.angle_beta   90.00
_cell.angle_gamma   90.00
#
_symmetry.space_group_name_H-M   'P 1'
#
loop_
_entity.id
_entity.type
_entity.pdbx_description
1 polymer ?
#
loop_
_entity_poly.entity_id
_entity_poly.type
_entity_poly.pdbx_seq_one_letter_code
_entity_poly.pdbx_strand_id
1 'polypeptide(L)'
;MSEITSLFQYDFMRNAFLAVLIITPLFGILGTMIVNNKMAFFSDALGHSALTGIAVGVVCGIPDTNLSMVIFGIVFALLLNWIKSKSTASTDTIISVFSSCCIAIGLAILSRGGNFSKYSSLLVGDILSITKRELVYLLLIFLATIVFWILCYNRLQAISLHRTLAKSKHIRIRLIENLFSVFIALMVMLSIKWVGILIINALLILPAASSRNISENLREYHLSLIHI
;
A
#
# COMPACT_ATOMS: atom_id res chain seq x y z
N MET A 1 -16.76 16.84 27.57
CA MET A 1 -16.50 17.55 26.28
C MET A 1 -15.25 18.44 26.34
N SER A 2 -14.88 19.00 27.48
CA SER A 2 -13.69 19.86 27.63
C SER A 2 -12.34 19.12 27.44
N GLU A 3 -12.24 17.85 27.83
CA GLU A 3 -11.01 17.06 27.71
C GLU A 3 -10.67 16.70 26.26
N ILE A 4 -11.66 16.38 25.43
CA ILE A 4 -11.42 16.04 24.02
C ILE A 4 -10.97 17.28 23.23
N THR A 5 -11.55 18.45 23.53
CA THR A 5 -11.15 19.71 22.88
C THR A 5 -9.76 20.15 23.28
N SER A 6 -9.28 19.82 24.48
CA SER A 6 -7.92 20.13 24.93
C SER A 6 -6.84 19.30 24.18
N LEU A 7 -7.16 18.08 23.75
CA LEU A 7 -6.26 17.25 22.97
C LEU A 7 -5.94 17.86 21.59
N PHE A 8 -6.92 18.52 20.97
CA PHE A 8 -6.71 19.17 19.66
C PHE A 8 -5.91 20.49 19.73
N GLN A 9 -5.53 20.96 20.92
CA GLN A 9 -4.61 22.09 21.06
C GLN A 9 -3.18 21.73 20.66
N TYR A 10 -2.82 20.43 20.70
CA TYR A 10 -1.50 19.96 20.31
C TYR A 10 -1.41 19.71 18.81
N ASP A 11 -0.43 20.30 18.13
CA ASP A 11 -0.20 20.19 16.68
C ASP A 11 -0.05 18.73 16.21
N PHE A 12 0.68 17.91 17.00
CA PHE A 12 0.88 16.49 16.64
C PHE A 12 -0.43 15.70 16.66
N MET A 13 -1.32 15.94 17.62
CA MET A 13 -2.62 15.27 17.72
C MET A 13 -3.53 15.65 16.53
N ARG A 14 -3.52 16.93 16.16
CA ARG A 14 -4.28 17.44 15.03
C ARG A 14 -3.78 16.85 13.70
N ASN A 15 -2.45 16.76 13.53
CA ASN A 15 -1.86 16.16 12.35
C ASN A 15 -2.17 14.66 12.27
N ALA A 16 -2.06 13.93 13.38
CA ALA A 16 -2.41 12.51 13.46
C ALA A 16 -3.87 12.25 13.09
N PHE A 17 -4.80 13.06 13.63
CA PHE A 17 -6.21 12.95 13.33
C PHE A 17 -6.51 13.21 11.84
N LEU A 18 -5.91 14.25 11.25
CA LEU A 18 -6.04 14.53 9.81
C LEU A 18 -5.45 13.39 8.96
N ALA A 19 -4.33 12.81 9.40
CA ALA A 19 -3.74 11.67 8.71
C ALA A 19 -4.68 10.46 8.71
N VAL A 20 -5.29 10.12 9.84
CA VAL A 20 -6.28 9.03 9.93
C VAL A 20 -7.46 9.28 9.00
N LEU A 21 -8.00 10.50 8.99
CA LEU A 21 -9.11 10.87 8.10
C LEU A 21 -8.78 10.71 6.60
N ILE A 22 -7.51 10.86 6.21
CA ILE A 22 -7.08 10.69 4.82
C ILE A 22 -6.75 9.22 4.53
N ILE A 23 -6.04 8.54 5.45
CA ILE A 23 -5.56 7.17 5.26
C ILE A 23 -6.73 6.18 5.22
N THR A 24 -7.72 6.33 6.09
CA THR A 24 -8.84 5.39 6.21
C THR A 24 -9.63 5.23 4.90
N PRO A 25 -10.17 6.31 4.28
CA PRO A 25 -10.88 6.15 3.01
C PRO A 25 -9.95 5.72 1.86
N LEU A 26 -8.68 6.12 1.92
CA LEU A 26 -7.70 5.72 0.92
C LEU A 26 -7.43 4.22 0.96
N PHE A 27 -7.24 3.64 2.15
CA PHE A 27 -7.10 2.20 2.34
C PHE A 27 -8.38 1.46 1.95
N GLY A 28 -9.55 2.02 2.25
CA GLY A 28 -10.82 1.46 1.82
C GLY A 28 -10.91 1.33 0.30
N ILE A 29 -10.70 2.43 -0.43
CA ILE A 29 -10.77 2.46 -1.89
C ILE A 29 -9.76 1.48 -2.52
N LEU A 30 -8.50 1.50 -2.09
CA LEU A 30 -7.48 0.59 -2.61
C LEU A 30 -7.73 -0.86 -2.19
N GLY A 31 -8.16 -1.09 -0.95
CA GLY A 31 -8.43 -2.42 -0.41
C GLY A 31 -9.49 -3.17 -1.19
N THR A 32 -10.60 -2.50 -1.55
CA THR A 32 -11.64 -3.12 -2.39
C THR A 32 -11.10 -3.60 -3.73
N MET A 33 -10.25 -2.78 -4.36
CA MET A 33 -9.64 -3.14 -5.64
C MET A 33 -8.59 -4.24 -5.50
N ILE A 34 -7.80 -4.23 -4.43
CA ILE A 34 -6.81 -5.27 -4.12
C ILE A 34 -7.48 -6.63 -3.95
N VAL A 35 -8.56 -6.69 -3.15
CA VAL A 35 -9.30 -7.92 -2.91
C VAL A 35 -9.98 -8.42 -4.20
N ASN A 36 -10.61 -7.53 -4.97
CA ASN A 36 -11.26 -7.88 -6.23
C ASN A 36 -10.27 -8.40 -7.29
N ASN A 37 -9.06 -7.84 -7.33
CA ASN A 37 -8.01 -8.28 -8.26
C ASN A 37 -7.17 -9.46 -7.75
N LYS A 38 -7.54 -10.07 -6.61
CA LYS A 38 -6.82 -11.19 -5.99
C LYS A 38 -5.35 -10.86 -5.71
N MET A 39 -5.09 -9.66 -5.20
CA MET A 39 -3.75 -9.14 -4.92
C MET A 39 -3.51 -8.91 -3.42
N ALA A 40 -4.23 -9.62 -2.54
CA ALA A 40 -4.13 -9.41 -1.09
C ALA A 40 -2.69 -9.59 -0.56
N PHE A 41 -1.96 -10.59 -1.03
CA PHE A 41 -0.56 -10.81 -0.64
C PHE A 41 0.42 -9.77 -1.19
N PHE A 42 -0.01 -8.95 -2.18
CA PHE A 42 0.87 -7.94 -2.77
C PHE A 42 1.20 -6.80 -1.80
N SER A 43 0.22 -6.34 -1.01
CA SER A 43 0.46 -5.32 0.02
C SER A 43 1.36 -5.82 1.14
N ASP A 44 1.22 -7.09 1.51
CA ASP A 44 2.07 -7.74 2.49
C ASP A 44 3.52 -7.83 2.00
N ALA A 45 3.71 -8.29 0.76
CA ALA A 45 5.01 -8.34 0.13
C ALA A 45 5.68 -6.96 0.03
N LEU A 46 4.92 -5.91 -0.28
CA LEU A 46 5.40 -4.53 -0.27
C LEU A 46 5.84 -4.10 1.13
N GLY A 47 5.01 -4.33 2.14
CA GLY A 47 5.34 -3.99 3.52
C GLY A 47 6.66 -4.61 3.96
N HIS A 48 6.82 -5.89 3.75
CA HIS A 48 8.06 -6.59 4.09
C HIS A 48 9.26 -6.16 3.23
N SER A 49 9.04 -5.87 1.94
CA SER A 49 10.10 -5.41 1.05
C SER A 49 10.60 -3.99 1.37
N ALA A 50 9.86 -3.24 2.16
CA ALA A 50 10.27 -1.90 2.60
C ALA A 50 11.60 -1.92 3.37
N LEU A 51 11.82 -2.94 4.22
CA LEU A 51 13.11 -3.12 4.91
C LEU A 51 14.25 -3.30 3.91
N THR A 52 14.01 -4.01 2.82
CA THR A 52 14.99 -4.16 1.73
C THR A 52 15.23 -2.84 1.01
N GLY A 53 14.17 -2.06 0.79
CA GLY A 53 14.28 -0.71 0.24
C GLY A 53 15.19 0.18 1.08
N ILE A 54 15.03 0.14 2.41
CA ILE A 54 15.90 0.85 3.35
C ILE A 54 17.34 0.32 3.25
N ALA A 55 17.51 -0.99 3.27
CA ALA A 55 18.84 -1.62 3.19
C ALA A 55 19.59 -1.19 1.94
N VAL A 56 18.93 -1.21 0.79
CA VAL A 56 19.48 -0.75 -0.49
C VAL A 56 19.81 0.75 -0.42
N GLY A 57 18.93 1.57 0.16
CA GLY A 57 19.19 2.99 0.36
C GLY A 57 20.42 3.28 1.20
N VAL A 58 20.61 2.54 2.28
CA VAL A 58 21.80 2.65 3.14
C VAL A 58 23.08 2.31 2.36
N VAL A 59 23.05 1.22 1.58
CA VAL A 59 24.21 0.83 0.76
C VAL A 59 24.49 1.84 -0.35
N CYS A 60 23.42 2.40 -0.97
CA CYS A 60 23.58 3.43 -2.02
C CYS A 60 23.87 4.83 -1.48
N GLY A 61 23.91 5.02 -0.17
CA GLY A 61 24.18 6.33 0.45
C GLY A 61 23.02 7.34 0.32
N ILE A 62 21.78 6.85 0.14
CA ILE A 62 20.59 7.72 0.06
C ILE A 62 20.21 8.16 1.48
N PRO A 63 20.28 9.47 1.80
CA PRO A 63 20.06 9.95 3.17
C PRO A 63 18.57 9.87 3.59
N ASP A 64 17.64 9.95 2.63
CA ASP A 64 16.20 9.91 2.90
C ASP A 64 15.65 8.49 2.80
N THR A 65 15.35 7.92 3.95
CA THR A 65 14.78 6.57 4.09
C THR A 65 13.43 6.43 3.38
N ASN A 66 12.58 7.47 3.41
CA ASN A 66 11.27 7.43 2.77
C ASN A 66 11.42 7.36 1.24
N LEU A 67 12.33 8.18 0.70
CA LEU A 67 12.61 8.18 -0.74
C LEU A 67 13.13 6.82 -1.20
N SER A 68 14.03 6.22 -0.44
CA SER A 68 14.58 4.90 -0.73
C SER A 68 13.49 3.81 -0.75
N MET A 69 12.61 3.79 0.27
CA MET A 69 11.47 2.86 0.32
C MET A 69 10.55 3.03 -0.88
N VAL A 70 10.18 4.27 -1.21
CA VAL A 70 9.26 4.57 -2.32
C VAL A 70 9.84 4.13 -3.66
N ILE A 71 11.09 4.48 -3.96
CA ILE A 71 11.76 4.07 -5.19
C ILE A 71 11.80 2.54 -5.29
N PHE A 72 12.23 1.88 -4.21
CA PHE A 72 12.31 0.42 -4.17
C PHE A 72 10.92 -0.21 -4.35
N GLY A 73 9.89 0.31 -3.69
CA GLY A 73 8.52 -0.18 -3.80
C GLY A 73 7.96 -0.09 -5.22
N ILE A 74 8.23 1.01 -5.94
CA ILE A 74 7.83 1.17 -7.34
C ILE A 74 8.54 0.14 -8.22
N VAL A 75 9.86 -0.01 -8.07
CA VAL A 75 10.66 -0.98 -8.82
C VAL A 75 10.18 -2.40 -8.53
N PHE A 76 9.95 -2.73 -7.26
CA PHE A 76 9.43 -4.02 -6.82
C PHE A 76 8.06 -4.31 -7.46
N ALA A 77 7.13 -3.36 -7.43
CA ALA A 77 5.79 -3.51 -8.00
C ALA A 77 5.83 -3.77 -9.52
N LEU A 78 6.63 -3.01 -10.24
CA LEU A 78 6.78 -3.17 -11.70
C LEU A 78 7.46 -4.48 -12.07
N LEU A 79 8.51 -4.87 -11.33
CA LEU A 79 9.23 -6.11 -11.54
C LEU A 79 8.33 -7.33 -11.27
N LEU A 80 7.52 -7.28 -10.21
CA LEU A 80 6.56 -8.32 -9.86
C LEU A 80 5.52 -8.50 -10.97
N ASN A 81 4.95 -7.41 -11.48
CA ASN A 81 4.01 -7.46 -12.60
C ASN A 81 4.65 -8.00 -13.89
N TRP A 82 5.91 -7.65 -14.13
CA TRP A 82 6.64 -8.15 -15.28
C TRP A 82 6.87 -9.67 -15.19
N ILE A 83 7.31 -10.18 -14.02
CA ILE A 83 7.49 -11.62 -13.77
C ILE A 83 6.14 -12.35 -13.92
N LYS A 84 5.07 -11.82 -13.27
CA LYS A 84 3.72 -12.36 -13.37
C LYS A 84 3.23 -12.46 -14.82
N SER A 85 3.60 -11.51 -15.67
CA SER A 85 3.18 -11.52 -17.09
C SER A 85 3.85 -12.61 -17.93
N LYS A 86 4.99 -13.12 -17.47
CA LYS A 86 5.79 -14.15 -18.17
C LYS A 86 5.76 -15.53 -17.54
N SER A 87 5.29 -15.63 -16.30
CA SER A 87 5.23 -16.89 -15.55
C SER A 87 3.88 -17.56 -15.70
N THR A 88 3.87 -18.89 -15.65
CA THR A 88 2.67 -19.74 -15.54
C THR A 88 2.32 -20.08 -14.10
N ALA A 89 3.19 -19.73 -13.13
CA ALA A 89 2.95 -19.95 -11.72
C ALA A 89 1.81 -19.05 -11.19
N SER A 90 1.19 -19.46 -10.09
CA SER A 90 0.15 -18.65 -9.44
C SER A 90 0.71 -17.31 -8.99
N THR A 91 -0.13 -16.27 -8.99
CA THR A 91 0.25 -14.93 -8.53
C THR A 91 0.79 -14.96 -7.10
N ASP A 92 0.15 -15.73 -6.22
CA ASP A 92 0.53 -15.84 -4.81
C ASP A 92 1.89 -16.52 -4.63
N THR A 93 2.19 -17.55 -5.44
CA THR A 93 3.51 -18.20 -5.42
C THR A 93 4.62 -17.21 -5.82
N ILE A 94 4.41 -16.45 -6.89
CA ILE A 94 5.39 -15.46 -7.35
C ILE A 94 5.62 -14.41 -6.27
N ILE A 95 4.55 -13.88 -5.69
CA ILE A 95 4.62 -12.86 -4.64
C ILE A 95 5.38 -13.40 -3.42
N SER A 96 5.04 -14.61 -2.95
CA SER A 96 5.64 -15.20 -1.75
C SER A 96 7.12 -15.46 -1.92
N VAL A 97 7.54 -16.05 -3.05
CA VAL A 97 8.97 -16.32 -3.32
C VAL A 97 9.76 -15.02 -3.41
N PHE A 98 9.20 -14.03 -4.13
CA PHE A 98 9.88 -12.76 -4.34
C PHE A 98 9.98 -11.95 -3.04
N SER A 99 8.91 -11.92 -2.25
CA SER A 99 8.88 -11.30 -0.93
C SER A 99 9.90 -11.92 0.01
N SER A 100 9.94 -13.26 0.11
CA SER A 100 10.88 -13.96 0.98
C SER A 100 12.34 -13.68 0.60
N CYS A 101 12.63 -13.65 -0.70
CA CYS A 101 13.95 -13.30 -1.20
C CYS A 101 14.34 -11.85 -0.80
N CYS A 102 13.43 -10.90 -0.99
CA CYS A 102 13.66 -9.53 -0.60
C CYS A 102 13.88 -9.37 0.91
N ILE A 103 13.04 -10.01 1.74
CA ILE A 103 13.21 -9.98 3.20
C ILE A 103 14.59 -10.50 3.60
N ALA A 104 15.01 -11.66 3.04
CA ALA A 104 16.29 -12.25 3.35
C ALA A 104 17.47 -11.32 3.00
N ILE A 105 17.43 -10.70 1.81
CA ILE A 105 18.44 -9.74 1.36
C ILE A 105 18.46 -8.51 2.28
N GLY A 106 17.29 -7.93 2.56
CA GLY A 106 17.16 -6.76 3.41
C GLY A 106 17.71 -6.99 4.81
N LEU A 107 17.31 -8.10 5.44
CA LEU A 107 17.80 -8.48 6.77
C LEU A 107 19.31 -8.75 6.77
N ALA A 108 19.85 -9.43 5.75
CA ALA A 108 21.28 -9.70 5.65
C ALA A 108 22.10 -8.40 5.58
N ILE A 109 21.64 -7.42 4.80
CA ILE A 109 22.32 -6.13 4.67
C ILE A 109 22.23 -5.33 5.98
N LEU A 110 21.04 -5.20 6.56
CA LEU A 110 20.83 -4.42 7.78
C LEU A 110 21.52 -5.03 9.01
N SER A 111 21.58 -6.37 9.07
CA SER A 111 22.26 -7.09 10.13
C SER A 111 23.77 -6.86 10.11
N ARG A 112 24.37 -6.83 8.91
CA ARG A 112 25.81 -6.57 8.75
C ARG A 112 26.22 -5.15 9.18
N GLY A 113 25.34 -4.17 8.98
CA GLY A 113 25.56 -2.78 9.36
C GLY A 113 25.18 -2.44 10.80
N GLY A 114 24.66 -3.38 11.61
CA GLY A 114 24.15 -3.13 12.96
C GLY A 114 22.93 -2.20 13.03
N ASN A 115 22.31 -1.91 11.89
CA ASN A 115 21.23 -0.92 11.75
C ASN A 115 19.84 -1.48 11.96
N PHE A 116 19.66 -2.79 12.13
CA PHE A 116 18.35 -3.41 12.24
C PHE A 116 17.50 -2.83 13.36
N SER A 117 18.09 -2.63 14.55
CA SER A 117 17.40 -2.06 15.71
C SER A 117 16.81 -0.67 15.42
N LYS A 118 17.50 0.14 14.61
CA LYS A 118 17.06 1.49 14.23
C LYS A 118 15.77 1.46 13.40
N TYR A 119 15.57 0.43 12.58
CA TYR A 119 14.43 0.32 11.66
C TYR A 119 13.33 -0.62 12.15
N SER A 120 13.51 -1.30 13.28
CA SER A 120 12.50 -2.17 13.89
C SER A 120 11.23 -1.42 14.30
N SER A 121 11.34 -0.13 14.63
CA SER A 121 10.19 0.74 14.93
C SER A 121 9.20 0.86 13.77
N LEU A 122 9.63 0.67 12.53
CA LEU A 122 8.75 0.69 11.34
C LEU A 122 7.78 -0.49 11.29
N LEU A 123 8.01 -1.56 12.06
CA LEU A 123 7.07 -2.67 12.18
C LEU A 123 5.76 -2.23 12.83
N VAL A 124 5.83 -1.37 13.84
CA VAL A 124 4.67 -0.89 14.60
C VAL A 124 4.17 0.46 14.09
N GLY A 125 5.08 1.31 13.59
CA GLY A 125 4.80 2.69 13.16
C GLY A 125 4.60 3.65 14.33
N ASP A 126 4.51 4.95 14.01
CA ASP A 126 4.19 6.01 14.97
C ASP A 126 3.41 7.14 14.28
N ILE A 127 2.09 7.09 14.37
CA ILE A 127 1.20 8.07 13.73
C ILE A 127 1.33 9.47 14.33
N LEU A 128 1.79 9.57 15.58
CA LEU A 128 1.96 10.87 16.24
C LEU A 128 3.18 11.64 15.72
N SER A 129 4.11 10.94 15.06
CA SER A 129 5.31 11.53 14.46
C SER A 129 5.07 12.24 13.13
N ILE A 130 3.85 12.22 12.59
CA ILE A 130 3.55 12.80 11.28
C ILE A 130 3.71 14.32 11.25
N THR A 131 4.50 14.80 10.32
CA THR A 131 4.75 16.23 10.11
C THR A 131 3.74 16.85 9.13
N LYS A 132 3.58 18.19 9.19
CA LYS A 132 2.70 18.92 8.24
C LYS A 132 3.11 18.70 6.78
N ARG A 133 4.41 18.57 6.50
CA ARG A 133 4.92 18.31 5.14
C ARG A 133 4.50 16.91 4.65
N GLU A 134 4.61 15.91 5.49
CA GLU A 134 4.22 14.54 5.19
C GLU A 134 2.69 14.44 5.00
N LEU A 135 1.92 15.21 5.77
CA LEU A 135 0.47 15.29 5.60
C LEU A 135 0.07 15.85 4.22
N VAL A 136 0.81 16.85 3.72
CA VAL A 136 0.60 17.38 2.36
C VAL A 136 0.90 16.33 1.30
N TYR A 137 1.99 15.56 1.43
CA TYR A 137 2.30 14.46 0.51
C TYR A 137 1.21 13.39 0.53
N LEU A 138 0.71 13.03 1.72
CA LEU A 138 -0.39 12.09 1.88
C LEU A 138 -1.67 12.59 1.19
N LEU A 139 -2.00 13.87 1.35
CA LEU A 139 -3.15 14.49 0.68
C LEU A 139 -3.01 14.49 -0.84
N LEU A 140 -1.83 14.80 -1.36
CA LEU A 140 -1.58 14.76 -2.82
C LEU A 140 -1.76 13.36 -3.38
N ILE A 141 -1.26 12.33 -2.68
CA ILE A 141 -1.44 10.93 -3.09
C ILE A 141 -2.91 10.52 -2.99
N PHE A 142 -3.62 10.95 -1.97
CA PHE A 142 -5.05 10.72 -1.83
C PHE A 142 -5.83 11.28 -3.02
N LEU A 143 -5.59 12.53 -3.39
CA LEU A 143 -6.22 13.15 -4.54
C LEU A 143 -5.86 12.45 -5.85
N ALA A 144 -4.59 12.11 -6.05
CA ALA A 144 -4.12 11.36 -7.22
C ALA A 144 -4.79 9.97 -7.30
N THR A 145 -4.94 9.29 -6.15
CA THR A 145 -5.61 7.98 -6.08
C THR A 145 -7.11 8.10 -6.41
N ILE A 146 -7.80 9.14 -5.92
CA ILE A 146 -9.20 9.38 -6.28
C ILE A 146 -9.35 9.62 -7.79
N VAL A 147 -8.50 10.46 -8.38
CA VAL A 147 -8.51 10.70 -9.82
C VAL A 147 -8.27 9.41 -10.59
N PHE A 148 -7.24 8.65 -10.20
CA PHE A 148 -6.95 7.34 -10.79
C PHE A 148 -8.14 6.39 -10.66
N TRP A 149 -8.77 6.33 -9.48
CA TRP A 149 -9.93 5.48 -9.23
C TRP A 149 -11.10 5.84 -10.14
N ILE A 150 -11.46 7.12 -10.24
CA ILE A 150 -12.55 7.57 -11.11
C ILE A 150 -12.28 7.21 -12.58
N LEU A 151 -11.05 7.39 -13.06
CA LEU A 151 -10.67 7.14 -14.46
C LEU A 151 -10.53 5.64 -14.79
N CYS A 152 -10.06 4.84 -13.84
CA CYS A 152 -9.67 3.45 -14.07
C CYS A 152 -10.63 2.43 -13.43
N TYR A 153 -11.59 2.84 -12.61
CA TYR A 153 -12.51 1.96 -11.88
C TYR A 153 -13.18 0.91 -12.79
N ASN A 154 -13.87 1.35 -13.81
CA ASN A 154 -14.60 0.45 -14.74
C ASN A 154 -13.64 -0.51 -15.47
N ARG A 155 -12.43 -0.05 -15.78
CA ARG A 155 -11.41 -0.86 -16.45
C ARG A 155 -10.81 -1.90 -15.51
N LEU A 156 -10.53 -1.54 -14.26
CA LEU A 156 -10.06 -2.46 -13.22
C LEU A 156 -11.13 -3.52 -12.90
N GLN A 157 -12.39 -3.12 -12.78
CA GLN A 157 -13.50 -4.07 -12.59
C GLN A 157 -13.64 -5.04 -13.77
N ALA A 158 -13.55 -4.54 -15.00
CA ALA A 158 -13.60 -5.40 -16.19
C ALA A 158 -12.43 -6.41 -16.21
N ILE A 159 -11.24 -6.00 -15.79
CA ILE A 159 -10.07 -6.88 -15.72
C ILE A 159 -10.24 -7.94 -14.62
N SER A 160 -10.79 -7.56 -13.45
CA SER A 160 -11.00 -8.48 -12.32
C SER A 160 -12.06 -9.56 -12.60
N LEU A 161 -13.10 -9.21 -13.36
CA LEU A 161 -14.18 -10.13 -13.71
C LEU A 161 -13.77 -11.09 -14.83
N HIS A 162 -13.33 -10.55 -15.98
CA HIS A 162 -12.97 -11.34 -17.15
C HIS A 162 -11.85 -10.72 -17.97
N ARG A 163 -10.64 -11.21 -17.76
CA ARG A 163 -9.43 -10.71 -18.44
C ARG A 163 -9.50 -10.82 -19.98
N THR A 164 -10.14 -11.89 -20.49
CA THR A 164 -10.33 -12.09 -21.93
C THR A 164 -11.30 -11.07 -22.53
N LEU A 165 -12.39 -10.78 -21.82
CA LEU A 165 -13.36 -9.75 -22.23
C LEU A 165 -12.74 -8.34 -22.18
N ALA A 166 -11.89 -8.06 -21.19
CA ALA A 166 -11.17 -6.80 -21.13
C ALA A 166 -10.22 -6.62 -22.32
N LYS A 167 -9.57 -7.69 -22.79
CA LYS A 167 -8.76 -7.68 -24.01
C LYS A 167 -9.59 -7.38 -25.27
N SER A 168 -10.75 -7.97 -25.42
CA SER A 168 -11.62 -7.74 -26.60
C SER A 168 -12.15 -6.31 -26.67
N LYS A 169 -12.25 -5.62 -25.53
CA LYS A 169 -12.57 -4.18 -25.43
C LYS A 169 -11.36 -3.25 -25.62
N HIS A 170 -10.25 -3.75 -26.15
CA HIS A 170 -8.99 -2.99 -26.35
C HIS A 170 -8.43 -2.30 -25.09
N ILE A 171 -8.75 -2.81 -23.89
CA ILE A 171 -8.21 -2.26 -22.64
C ILE A 171 -6.72 -2.64 -22.54
N ARG A 172 -5.86 -1.65 -22.30
CA ARG A 172 -4.42 -1.85 -22.07
C ARG A 172 -4.18 -2.41 -20.67
N ILE A 173 -4.48 -3.72 -20.49
CA ILE A 173 -4.44 -4.40 -19.17
C ILE A 173 -3.12 -4.16 -18.44
N ARG A 174 -1.97 -4.39 -19.10
CA ARG A 174 -0.64 -4.22 -18.47
C ARG A 174 -0.42 -2.82 -17.91
N LEU A 175 -0.84 -1.80 -18.66
CA LEU A 175 -0.67 -0.41 -18.22
C LEU A 175 -1.50 -0.12 -16.98
N ILE A 176 -2.76 -0.57 -16.96
CA ILE A 176 -3.67 -0.34 -15.83
C ILE A 176 -3.21 -1.13 -14.59
N GLU A 177 -2.81 -2.38 -14.75
CA GLU A 177 -2.26 -3.20 -13.66
C GLU A 177 -0.97 -2.59 -13.10
N ASN A 178 -0.07 -2.09 -13.95
CA ASN A 178 1.16 -1.43 -13.50
C ASN A 178 0.89 -0.13 -12.76
N LEU A 179 0.01 0.73 -13.29
CA LEU A 179 -0.39 1.96 -12.61
C LEU A 179 -1.02 1.66 -11.26
N PHE A 180 -1.94 0.70 -11.20
CA PHE A 180 -2.57 0.29 -9.95
C PHE A 180 -1.54 -0.21 -8.93
N SER A 181 -0.62 -1.08 -9.34
CA SER A 181 0.44 -1.58 -8.45
C SER A 181 1.38 -0.47 -7.96
N VAL A 182 1.67 0.51 -8.81
CA VAL A 182 2.46 1.70 -8.42
C VAL A 182 1.72 2.54 -7.38
N PHE A 183 0.40 2.76 -7.54
CA PHE A 183 -0.39 3.49 -6.53
C PHE A 183 -0.42 2.75 -5.20
N ILE A 184 -0.58 1.43 -5.21
CA ILE A 184 -0.49 0.61 -3.98
C ILE A 184 0.90 0.76 -3.35
N ALA A 185 1.96 0.64 -4.15
CA ALA A 185 3.33 0.74 -3.65
C ALA A 185 3.63 2.11 -3.03
N LEU A 186 3.23 3.21 -3.70
CA LEU A 186 3.37 4.57 -3.17
C LEU A 186 2.64 4.71 -1.83
N MET A 187 1.39 4.23 -1.78
CA MET A 187 0.56 4.34 -0.60
C MET A 187 1.13 3.54 0.57
N VAL A 188 1.47 2.27 0.34
CA VAL A 188 2.02 1.39 1.38
C VAL A 188 3.36 1.95 1.89
N MET A 189 4.30 2.26 1.00
CA MET A 189 5.64 2.71 1.38
C MET A 189 5.63 4.02 2.17
N LEU A 190 4.77 4.97 1.83
CA LEU A 190 4.65 6.22 2.57
C LEU A 190 3.96 6.06 3.92
N SER A 191 2.99 5.14 4.01
CA SER A 191 2.24 4.93 5.25
C SER A 191 2.99 4.10 6.29
N ILE A 192 4.02 3.34 5.91
CA ILE A 192 4.78 2.45 6.81
C ILE A 192 5.29 3.17 8.04
N LYS A 193 5.86 4.35 7.85
CA LYS A 193 6.45 5.12 8.96
C LYS A 193 5.42 5.44 10.07
N TRP A 194 4.19 5.72 9.68
CA TRP A 194 3.15 6.17 10.62
C TRP A 194 2.24 5.05 11.08
N VAL A 195 1.87 4.14 10.17
CA VAL A 195 0.92 3.06 10.45
C VAL A 195 1.62 1.77 10.87
N GLY A 196 2.83 1.53 10.35
CA GLY A 196 3.59 0.29 10.57
C GLY A 196 3.24 -0.82 9.60
N ILE A 197 4.22 -1.66 9.30
CA ILE A 197 4.10 -2.76 8.34
C ILE A 197 2.98 -3.74 8.74
N LEU A 198 2.89 -4.08 10.03
CA LEU A 198 1.92 -5.06 10.54
C LEU A 198 0.48 -4.57 10.43
N ILE A 199 0.25 -3.28 10.69
CA ILE A 199 -1.09 -2.70 10.74
C ILE A 199 -1.60 -2.37 9.33
N ILE A 200 -0.73 -1.97 8.40
CA ILE A 200 -1.11 -1.63 7.02
C ILE A 200 -1.86 -2.77 6.35
N ASN A 201 -1.34 -4.01 6.46
CA ASN A 201 -1.98 -5.17 5.84
C ASN A 201 -3.35 -5.44 6.44
N ALA A 202 -3.47 -5.34 7.76
CA ALA A 202 -4.74 -5.51 8.45
C ALA A 202 -5.77 -4.46 7.99
N LEU A 203 -5.40 -3.17 7.99
CA LEU A 203 -6.29 -2.08 7.60
C LEU A 203 -6.67 -2.09 6.11
N LEU A 204 -5.78 -2.58 5.26
CA LEU A 204 -6.01 -2.58 3.81
C LEU A 204 -6.87 -3.76 3.35
N ILE A 205 -6.72 -4.92 3.96
CA ILE A 205 -7.32 -6.17 3.49
C ILE A 205 -8.53 -6.58 4.31
N LEU A 206 -8.46 -6.55 5.65
CA LEU A 206 -9.52 -7.09 6.50
C LEU A 206 -10.87 -6.37 6.29
N PRO A 207 -10.97 -5.03 6.31
CA PRO A 207 -12.25 -4.37 6.08
C PRO A 207 -12.82 -4.70 4.70
N ALA A 208 -11.97 -4.71 3.66
CA ALA A 208 -12.39 -5.02 2.30
C ALA A 208 -12.84 -6.48 2.14
N ALA A 209 -12.15 -7.43 2.75
CA ALA A 209 -12.53 -8.84 2.71
C ALA A 209 -13.83 -9.10 3.48
N SER A 210 -13.98 -8.48 4.67
CA SER A 210 -15.21 -8.60 5.48
C SER A 210 -16.42 -8.01 4.75
N SER A 211 -16.26 -6.81 4.20
CA SER A 211 -17.30 -6.15 3.42
C SER A 211 -17.72 -6.97 2.19
N ARG A 212 -16.77 -7.61 1.52
CA ARG A 212 -17.05 -8.48 0.38
C ARG A 212 -17.90 -9.69 0.74
N ASN A 213 -17.72 -10.28 1.93
CA ASN A 213 -18.46 -11.44 2.38
C ASN A 213 -19.92 -11.12 2.74
N ILE A 214 -20.22 -9.86 3.08
CA ILE A 214 -21.55 -9.41 3.51
C ILE A 214 -22.35 -8.84 2.34
N SER A 215 -21.67 -8.34 1.30
CA SER A 215 -22.29 -7.55 0.22
C SER A 215 -22.72 -8.43 -0.94
N GLU A 216 -23.94 -8.24 -1.41
CA GLU A 216 -24.49 -8.91 -2.60
C GLU A 216 -24.14 -8.19 -3.90
N ASN A 217 -23.90 -6.88 -3.84
CA ASN A 217 -23.59 -6.06 -5.01
C ASN A 217 -22.45 -5.05 -4.73
N LEU A 218 -21.90 -4.47 -5.83
CA LEU A 218 -20.76 -3.55 -5.73
C LEU A 218 -21.05 -2.27 -4.94
N ARG A 219 -22.29 -1.80 -4.93
CA ARG A 219 -22.67 -0.59 -4.16
C ARG A 219 -22.65 -0.90 -2.67
N GLU A 220 -23.26 -2.00 -2.27
CA GLU A 220 -23.24 -2.49 -0.89
C GLU A 220 -21.81 -2.76 -0.43
N TYR A 221 -20.97 -3.31 -1.30
CA TYR A 221 -19.57 -3.56 -1.02
C TYR A 221 -18.82 -2.30 -0.60
N HIS A 222 -18.98 -1.21 -1.33
CA HIS A 222 -18.34 0.06 -0.97
C HIS A 222 -18.99 0.74 0.22
N LEU A 223 -20.30 0.63 0.40
CA LEU A 223 -21.02 1.22 1.54
C LEU A 223 -20.73 0.48 2.84
N SER A 224 -20.76 -0.86 2.83
CA SER A 224 -20.44 -1.65 4.03
C SER A 224 -18.99 -1.46 4.48
N LEU A 225 -18.06 -1.24 3.54
CA LEU A 225 -16.69 -0.89 3.87
C LEU A 225 -16.56 0.42 4.68
N ILE A 226 -17.38 1.42 4.35
CA ILE A 226 -17.37 2.70 5.09
C ILE A 226 -17.83 2.51 6.54
N HIS A 227 -18.69 1.52 6.80
CA HIS A 227 -19.18 1.22 8.14
C HIS A 227 -18.21 0.36 8.96
N ILE A 228 -17.36 -0.42 8.32
CA ILE A 228 -16.34 -1.26 8.95
C ILE A 228 -15.07 -0.46 9.23
#